data_e0780aea154b4301ae76cd7aee299445
#
_entry.id   e0780aea154b4301ae76cd7aee299445
#
_cell.length_a   1.000
_cell.length_b   1.000
_cell.length_c   1.000
_cell.angle_alpha   90.00
_cell.angle_beta   90.00
_cell.angle_gamma   90.00
#
_symmetry.space_group_name_H-M   'P 1'
#
loop_
_entity.id
_entity.type
_entity.pdbx_description
1 polymer ?
#
loop_
_entity_poly.entity_id
_entity_poly.type
_entity_poly.pdbx_seq_one_letter_code
_entity_poly.pdbx_strand_id
1 'polypeptide(L)'
;AWNKLYRRELFEQIRYPLGRIHEDEATTYRIYDLVKQAAFVDSSLYGYFVTPSSITRGFNPKRMDWVRANAERLDFFEEKGYRELMLPGLQAFADGSIDIYFGLRDFLPGSEEQQEEIRSLVRQGLRRVRPYGRFPLRTEIGYRLFLACPGIYRRLLNRVKSENGKQ
;
A
#
# COMPACT_ATOMS: atom_id res chain seq x y z
N ALA A 1 0.81 9.55 10.68
CA ALA A 1 0.35 10.69 11.47
C ALA A 1 1.49 11.44 12.17
N TRP A 2 2.57 10.77 12.57
CA TRP A 2 3.74 11.37 13.18
C TRP A 2 4.53 12.29 12.21
N ASN A 3 5.43 13.11 12.75
CA ASN A 3 6.29 14.04 12.00
C ASN A 3 5.52 15.13 11.23
N LYS A 4 4.31 15.49 11.67
CA LYS A 4 3.45 16.50 11.02
C LYS A 4 2.65 17.26 12.05
N LEU A 5 2.43 18.54 11.80
CA LEU A 5 1.46 19.37 12.52
C LEU A 5 0.33 19.73 11.56
N TYR A 6 -0.89 19.59 12.04
CA TYR A 6 -2.09 19.86 11.28
C TYR A 6 -2.93 20.93 11.95
N ARG A 7 -3.60 21.76 11.17
CA ARG A 7 -4.65 22.63 11.70
C ARG A 7 -5.82 21.76 12.18
N ARG A 8 -6.40 22.13 13.32
CA ARG A 8 -7.50 21.37 13.95
C ARG A 8 -8.72 21.23 13.04
N GLU A 9 -9.01 22.29 12.28
CA GLU A 9 -10.17 22.36 11.37
C GLU A 9 -10.18 21.23 10.33
N LEU A 10 -9.01 20.73 9.92
CA LEU A 10 -8.88 19.60 8.99
C LEU A 10 -9.50 18.30 9.54
N PHE A 11 -9.68 18.23 10.86
CA PHE A 11 -10.25 17.08 11.55
C PHE A 11 -11.72 17.25 11.96
N GLU A 12 -12.41 18.27 11.50
CA GLU A 12 -13.84 18.42 11.80
C GLU A 12 -14.68 17.30 11.22
N GLN A 13 -14.39 16.91 9.99
CA GLN A 13 -15.10 15.86 9.25
C GLN A 13 -14.30 14.58 9.04
N ILE A 14 -12.99 14.60 9.27
CA ILE A 14 -12.09 13.47 9.06
C ILE A 14 -11.60 12.96 10.40
N ARG A 15 -11.64 11.63 10.59
CA ARG A 15 -11.11 10.97 11.80
C ARG A 15 -10.27 9.77 11.38
N TYR A 16 -9.25 9.48 12.17
CA TYR A 16 -8.52 8.22 12.06
C TYR A 16 -9.43 7.05 12.44
N PRO A 17 -9.46 5.97 11.64
CA PRO A 17 -10.30 4.82 11.92
C PRO A 17 -9.84 4.10 13.19
N LEU A 18 -10.78 3.84 14.11
CA LEU A 18 -10.50 3.11 15.35
C LEU A 18 -10.24 1.62 15.03
N GLY A 19 -9.26 1.03 15.72
CA GLY A 19 -8.98 -0.40 15.67
C GLY A 19 -8.24 -0.90 14.42
N ARG A 20 -7.97 -0.03 13.43
CA ARG A 20 -7.10 -0.34 12.28
C ARG A 20 -5.65 0.01 12.58
N ILE A 21 -4.71 -0.79 12.10
CA ILE A 21 -3.32 -0.36 11.93
C ILE A 21 -3.19 0.29 10.55
N HIS A 22 -2.13 1.07 10.31
CA HIS A 22 -1.99 1.90 9.09
C HIS A 22 -3.16 2.89 8.92
N GLU A 23 -3.58 3.48 10.03
CA GLU A 23 -4.64 4.48 10.08
C GLU A 23 -4.28 5.75 9.29
N ASP A 24 -3.00 6.03 9.16
CA ASP A 24 -2.46 7.13 8.37
C ASP A 24 -2.65 6.87 6.85
N GLU A 25 -2.46 5.66 6.38
CA GLU A 25 -2.75 5.27 4.99
C GLU A 25 -4.24 5.44 4.64
N ALA A 26 -5.13 5.19 5.60
CA ALA A 26 -6.57 5.34 5.41
C ALA A 26 -7.06 6.80 5.49
N THR A 27 -6.23 7.73 6.02
CA THR A 27 -6.72 9.07 6.40
C THR A 27 -5.95 10.21 5.77
N THR A 28 -4.62 10.12 5.68
CA THR A 28 -3.75 11.26 5.34
C THR A 28 -4.06 11.86 3.97
N TYR A 29 -4.38 11.05 2.97
CA TYR A 29 -4.74 11.52 1.63
C TYR A 29 -6.01 12.38 1.63
N ARG A 30 -7.01 12.06 2.47
CA ARG A 30 -8.23 12.85 2.64
C ARG A 30 -7.94 14.20 3.29
N ILE A 31 -7.01 14.22 4.26
CA ILE A 31 -6.56 15.46 4.88
C ILE A 31 -5.86 16.34 3.85
N TYR A 32 -4.98 15.76 3.02
CA TYR A 32 -4.25 16.49 1.98
C TYR A 32 -5.18 17.07 0.90
N ASP A 33 -6.30 16.44 0.61
CA ASP A 33 -7.34 16.96 -0.28
C ASP A 33 -7.92 18.31 0.21
N LEU A 34 -7.93 18.53 1.54
CA LEU A 34 -8.42 19.76 2.17
C LEU A 34 -7.32 20.82 2.38
N VAL A 35 -6.04 20.45 2.25
CA VAL A 35 -4.90 21.33 2.55
C VAL A 35 -4.71 22.31 1.41
N LYS A 36 -4.79 23.60 1.73
CA LYS A 36 -4.48 24.69 0.77
C LYS A 36 -3.01 25.09 0.75
N GLN A 37 -2.31 24.91 1.86
CA GLN A 37 -0.91 25.28 2.03
C GLN A 37 -0.22 24.28 2.95
N ALA A 38 0.99 23.87 2.56
CA ALA A 38 1.88 23.06 3.37
C ALA A 38 3.24 23.73 3.46
N ALA A 39 3.88 23.69 4.63
CA ALA A 39 5.24 24.18 4.83
C ALA A 39 6.15 23.01 5.22
N PHE A 40 7.33 22.98 4.66
CA PHE A 40 8.41 22.09 5.04
C PHE A 40 9.32 22.80 6.02
N VAL A 41 9.69 22.11 7.12
CA VAL A 41 10.66 22.58 8.11
C VAL A 41 11.90 21.72 8.00
N ASP A 42 13.00 22.30 7.54
CA ASP A 42 14.29 21.63 7.39
C ASP A 42 15.03 21.57 8.74
N SER A 43 14.46 20.80 9.67
CA SER A 43 15.03 20.58 11.00
C SER A 43 14.56 19.24 11.54
N SER A 44 15.45 18.51 12.22
CA SER A 44 15.09 17.22 12.87
C SER A 44 14.37 17.48 14.19
N LEU A 45 13.05 17.67 14.12
CA LEU A 45 12.21 17.98 15.28
C LEU A 45 11.53 16.74 15.88
N TYR A 46 11.69 15.56 15.28
CA TYR A 46 11.04 14.33 15.70
C TYR A 46 12.04 13.17 15.81
N GLY A 47 12.13 12.57 16.98
CA GLY A 47 12.93 11.37 17.23
C GLY A 47 12.09 10.11 17.06
N TYR A 48 12.43 9.24 16.11
CA TYR A 48 11.75 7.95 15.91
C TYR A 48 12.53 6.84 16.62
N PHE A 49 11.97 6.31 17.70
CA PHE A 49 12.56 5.20 18.44
C PHE A 49 12.04 3.86 17.93
N VAL A 50 12.95 3.03 17.46
CA VAL A 50 12.63 1.68 17.02
C VAL A 50 12.78 0.71 18.20
N THR A 51 11.66 0.14 18.64
CA THR A 51 11.65 -0.86 19.73
C THR A 51 11.46 -2.28 19.18
N PRO A 52 12.00 -3.31 19.87
CA PRO A 52 11.77 -4.71 19.46
C PRO A 52 10.29 -5.11 19.43
N SER A 53 9.46 -4.50 20.28
CA SER A 53 8.02 -4.73 20.41
C SER A 53 7.15 -3.88 19.46
N SER A 54 7.76 -3.15 18.51
CA SER A 54 7.00 -2.34 17.56
C SER A 54 6.04 -3.20 16.74
N ILE A 55 4.77 -2.76 16.64
CA ILE A 55 3.68 -3.40 15.89
C ILE A 55 4.08 -3.66 14.42
N THR A 56 4.97 -2.85 13.88
CA THR A 56 5.43 -2.94 12.49
C THR A 56 6.56 -3.94 12.28
N ARG A 57 7.21 -4.44 13.32
CA ARG A 57 8.36 -5.35 13.20
C ARG A 57 7.97 -6.81 12.94
N GLY A 58 6.90 -7.29 13.55
CA GLY A 58 6.39 -8.64 13.33
C GLY A 58 5.41 -8.69 12.14
N PHE A 59 5.24 -9.89 11.56
CA PHE A 59 4.13 -10.08 10.65
C PHE A 59 2.83 -10.10 11.47
N ASN A 60 1.88 -9.26 11.12
CA ASN A 60 0.59 -9.14 11.81
C ASN A 60 -0.54 -9.29 10.76
N PRO A 61 -1.54 -10.16 10.98
CA PRO A 61 -2.68 -10.31 10.07
C PRO A 61 -3.45 -9.00 9.85
N LYS A 62 -3.41 -8.05 10.79
CA LYS A 62 -3.96 -6.70 10.60
C LYS A 62 -3.28 -5.90 9.49
N ARG A 63 -2.18 -6.37 8.90
CA ARG A 63 -1.61 -5.76 7.68
C ARG A 63 -2.58 -5.74 6.50
N MET A 64 -3.65 -6.54 6.54
CA MET A 64 -4.76 -6.41 5.62
C MET A 64 -5.41 -5.01 5.64
N ASP A 65 -5.32 -4.29 6.76
CA ASP A 65 -5.81 -2.91 6.85
C ASP A 65 -5.07 -1.98 5.88
N TRP A 66 -3.77 -2.23 5.62
CA TRP A 66 -3.01 -1.50 4.60
C TRP A 66 -3.56 -1.74 3.19
N VAL A 67 -3.87 -3.00 2.86
CA VAL A 67 -4.42 -3.36 1.54
C VAL A 67 -5.77 -2.67 1.32
N ARG A 68 -6.65 -2.73 2.32
CA ARG A 68 -7.98 -2.12 2.27
C ARG A 68 -7.89 -0.60 2.21
N ALA A 69 -7.02 0.02 3.04
CA ALA A 69 -6.83 1.47 3.04
C ALA A 69 -6.32 1.99 1.69
N ASN A 70 -5.41 1.26 1.04
CA ASN A 70 -4.90 1.64 -0.27
C ASN A 70 -5.93 1.40 -1.39
N ALA A 71 -6.78 0.40 -1.31
CA ALA A 71 -7.92 0.23 -2.22
C ALA A 71 -8.91 1.41 -2.07
N GLU A 72 -9.29 1.76 -0.82
CA GLU A 72 -10.14 2.93 -0.52
C GLU A 72 -9.53 4.24 -1.05
N ARG A 73 -8.20 4.38 -0.97
CA ARG A 73 -7.48 5.55 -1.52
C ARG A 73 -7.56 5.63 -3.04
N LEU A 74 -7.48 4.51 -3.74
CA LEU A 74 -7.65 4.48 -5.19
C LEU A 74 -9.07 4.86 -5.62
N ASP A 75 -10.09 4.41 -4.87
CA ASP A 75 -11.48 4.80 -5.11
C ASP A 75 -11.67 6.30 -4.92
N PHE A 76 -11.07 6.86 -3.87
CA PHE A 76 -11.07 8.30 -3.63
C PHE A 76 -10.38 9.09 -4.75
N PHE A 77 -9.22 8.64 -5.25
CA PHE A 77 -8.53 9.31 -6.35
C PHE A 77 -9.36 9.29 -7.63
N GLU A 78 -10.06 8.20 -7.90
CA GLU A 78 -10.93 8.09 -9.08
C GLU A 78 -12.15 9.01 -8.93
N GLU A 79 -12.81 9.01 -7.77
CA GLU A 79 -13.96 9.87 -7.46
C GLU A 79 -13.61 11.36 -7.57
N LYS A 80 -12.43 11.76 -7.09
CA LYS A 80 -11.93 13.13 -7.15
C LYS A 80 -11.35 13.52 -8.50
N GLY A 81 -11.19 12.59 -9.43
CA GLY A 81 -10.62 12.83 -10.74
C GLY A 81 -9.09 13.07 -10.75
N TYR A 82 -8.36 12.58 -9.74
CA TYR A 82 -6.91 12.66 -9.65
C TYR A 82 -6.23 11.65 -10.57
N ARG A 83 -6.37 11.88 -11.88
CA ARG A 83 -5.93 10.94 -12.92
C ARG A 83 -4.44 10.63 -12.87
N GLU A 84 -3.61 11.64 -12.57
CA GLU A 84 -2.15 11.54 -12.47
C GLU A 84 -1.69 10.66 -11.29
N LEU A 85 -2.52 10.53 -10.25
CA LEU A 85 -2.23 9.70 -9.08
C LEU A 85 -2.67 8.24 -9.26
N MET A 86 -3.50 7.94 -10.25
CA MET A 86 -4.06 6.60 -10.42
C MET A 86 -3.02 5.56 -10.82
N LEU A 87 -2.19 5.83 -11.83
CA LEU A 87 -1.22 4.83 -12.29
C LEU A 87 -0.14 4.52 -11.23
N PRO A 88 0.54 5.52 -10.62
CA PRO A 88 1.48 5.26 -9.53
C PRO A 88 0.80 4.67 -8.29
N GLY A 89 -0.42 5.09 -7.98
CA GLY A 89 -1.20 4.53 -6.87
C GLY A 89 -1.54 3.06 -7.07
N LEU A 90 -2.00 2.67 -8.26
CA LEU A 90 -2.28 1.28 -8.63
C LEU A 90 -1.02 0.41 -8.58
N GLN A 91 0.14 0.95 -8.99
CA GLN A 91 1.41 0.25 -8.88
C GLN A 91 1.80 0.02 -7.42
N ALA A 92 1.82 1.07 -6.61
CA ALA A 92 2.16 0.98 -5.18
C ALA A 92 1.21 0.02 -4.43
N PHE A 93 -0.09 0.09 -4.75
CA PHE A 93 -1.09 -0.82 -4.20
C PHE A 93 -0.81 -2.28 -4.56
N ALA A 94 -0.52 -2.58 -5.84
CA ALA A 94 -0.25 -3.95 -6.29
C ALA A 94 1.03 -4.49 -5.65
N ASP A 95 2.11 -3.71 -5.65
CA ASP A 95 3.40 -4.11 -5.08
C ASP A 95 3.29 -4.40 -3.57
N GLY A 96 2.71 -3.48 -2.79
CA GLY A 96 2.54 -3.66 -1.35
C GLY A 96 1.56 -4.79 -1.00
N SER A 97 0.50 -4.97 -1.79
CA SER A 97 -0.44 -6.09 -1.62
C SER A 97 0.23 -7.44 -1.87
N ILE A 98 1.10 -7.54 -2.88
CA ILE A 98 1.87 -8.76 -3.17
C ILE A 98 2.83 -9.09 -2.02
N ASP A 99 3.48 -8.09 -1.43
CA ASP A 99 4.36 -8.29 -0.27
C ASP A 99 3.57 -8.82 0.94
N ILE A 100 2.39 -8.24 1.20
CA ILE A 100 1.50 -8.70 2.28
C ILE A 100 0.99 -10.11 1.99
N TYR A 101 0.61 -10.44 0.74
CA TYR A 101 0.21 -11.79 0.34
C TYR A 101 1.27 -12.83 0.71
N PHE A 102 2.53 -12.58 0.37
CA PHE A 102 3.61 -13.50 0.69
C PHE A 102 3.93 -13.55 2.18
N GLY A 103 3.79 -12.42 2.88
CA GLY A 103 3.91 -12.39 4.34
C GLY A 103 2.84 -13.25 5.03
N LEU A 104 1.56 -13.15 4.59
CA LEU A 104 0.48 -14.02 5.08
C LEU A 104 0.81 -15.49 4.87
N ARG A 105 1.19 -15.85 3.64
CA ARG A 105 1.51 -17.22 3.28
C ARG A 105 2.67 -17.82 4.08
N ASP A 106 3.69 -17.02 4.38
CA ASP A 106 4.91 -17.50 5.01
C ASP A 106 4.82 -17.53 6.55
N PHE A 107 4.04 -16.64 7.14
CA PHE A 107 4.04 -16.42 8.59
C PHE A 107 2.68 -16.64 9.26
N LEU A 108 1.62 -16.88 8.50
CA LEU A 108 0.27 -17.08 9.06
C LEU A 108 -0.43 -18.27 8.41
N PRO A 109 -0.26 -19.49 8.96
CA PRO A 109 -1.03 -20.65 8.53
C PRO A 109 -2.56 -20.40 8.63
N GLY A 110 -3.34 -20.87 7.68
CA GLY A 110 -4.79 -20.67 7.64
C GLY A 110 -5.23 -19.31 7.11
N SER A 111 -4.36 -18.59 6.40
CA SER A 111 -4.65 -17.26 5.83
C SER A 111 -5.12 -17.29 4.36
N GLU A 112 -5.63 -18.42 3.88
CA GLU A 112 -6.01 -18.60 2.47
C GLU A 112 -7.11 -17.63 2.03
N GLU A 113 -8.06 -17.33 2.92
CA GLU A 113 -9.12 -16.36 2.66
C GLU A 113 -8.56 -14.95 2.42
N GLN A 114 -7.66 -14.49 3.29
CA GLN A 114 -7.00 -13.18 3.15
C GLN A 114 -6.12 -13.14 1.89
N GLN A 115 -5.43 -14.23 1.57
CA GLN A 115 -4.63 -14.33 0.35
C GLN A 115 -5.51 -14.21 -0.90
N GLU A 116 -6.70 -14.82 -0.93
CA GLU A 116 -7.61 -14.69 -2.07
C GLU A 116 -8.28 -13.31 -2.10
N GLU A 117 -8.59 -12.70 -0.95
CA GLU A 117 -9.03 -11.30 -0.89
C GLU A 117 -8.01 -10.38 -1.57
N ILE A 118 -6.71 -10.52 -1.24
CA ILE A 118 -5.64 -9.73 -1.88
C ILE A 118 -5.62 -9.95 -3.39
N ARG A 119 -5.64 -11.21 -3.85
CA ARG A 119 -5.63 -11.51 -5.29
C ARG A 119 -6.83 -10.90 -6.00
N SER A 120 -8.00 -10.94 -5.36
CA SER A 120 -9.21 -10.33 -5.89
C SER A 120 -9.08 -8.81 -6.02
N LEU A 121 -8.62 -8.15 -4.97
CA LEU A 121 -8.43 -6.69 -4.96
C LEU A 121 -7.36 -6.24 -5.97
N VAL A 122 -6.23 -6.95 -6.05
CA VAL A 122 -5.19 -6.67 -7.07
C VAL A 122 -5.75 -6.85 -8.48
N ARG A 123 -6.50 -7.92 -8.72
CA ARG A 123 -7.15 -8.15 -10.03
C ARG A 123 -8.10 -7.03 -10.41
N GLN A 124 -8.90 -6.56 -9.45
CA GLN A 124 -9.81 -5.42 -9.65
C GLN A 124 -9.02 -4.13 -9.95
N GLY A 125 -7.98 -3.83 -9.16
CA GLY A 125 -7.12 -2.67 -9.39
C GLY A 125 -6.50 -2.68 -10.78
N LEU A 126 -5.94 -3.82 -11.23
CA LEU A 126 -5.31 -3.93 -12.55
C LEU A 126 -6.29 -3.74 -13.72
N ARG A 127 -7.57 -4.05 -13.55
CA ARG A 127 -8.61 -3.76 -14.57
C ARG A 127 -8.84 -2.26 -14.76
N ARG A 128 -8.55 -1.46 -13.74
CA ARG A 128 -8.73 0.01 -13.74
C ARG A 128 -7.58 0.76 -14.41
N VAL A 129 -6.46 0.10 -14.73
CA VAL A 129 -5.24 0.74 -15.26
C VAL A 129 -5.47 1.44 -16.60
N ARG A 130 -6.21 0.80 -17.49
CA ARG A 130 -6.27 1.15 -18.92
C ARG A 130 -6.61 2.62 -19.23
N PRO A 131 -7.54 3.29 -18.51
CA PRO A 131 -7.83 4.71 -18.74
C PRO A 131 -6.72 5.67 -18.31
N TYR A 132 -5.78 5.21 -17.48
CA TYR A 132 -4.74 6.04 -16.85
C TYR A 132 -3.35 5.82 -17.43
N GLY A 133 -3.17 4.80 -18.29
CA GLY A 133 -1.91 4.48 -18.93
C GLY A 133 -1.61 2.98 -18.99
N ARG A 134 -0.33 2.66 -18.96
CA ARG A 134 0.16 1.28 -18.97
C ARG A 134 1.37 1.15 -18.05
N PHE A 135 1.47 0.04 -17.36
CA PHE A 135 2.72 -0.32 -16.68
C PHE A 135 3.80 -0.71 -17.71
N PRO A 136 5.08 -0.59 -17.34
CA PRO A 136 6.15 -1.24 -18.10
C PRO A 136 5.83 -2.72 -18.29
N LEU A 137 6.15 -3.26 -19.48
CA LEU A 137 5.79 -4.63 -19.86
C LEU A 137 6.23 -5.68 -18.83
N ARG A 138 7.44 -5.52 -18.27
CA ARG A 138 7.96 -6.40 -17.21
C ARG A 138 7.07 -6.41 -15.97
N THR A 139 6.60 -5.25 -15.54
CA THR A 139 5.71 -5.07 -14.38
C THR A 139 4.35 -5.72 -14.66
N GLU A 140 3.79 -5.48 -15.84
CA GLU A 140 2.49 -6.05 -16.23
C GLU A 140 2.53 -7.59 -16.29
N ILE A 141 3.59 -8.15 -16.88
CA ILE A 141 3.82 -9.61 -16.90
C ILE A 141 3.96 -10.14 -15.46
N GLY A 142 4.70 -9.43 -14.60
CA GLY A 142 4.87 -9.80 -13.19
C GLY A 142 3.53 -9.91 -12.45
N TYR A 143 2.67 -8.90 -12.58
CA TYR A 143 1.35 -8.92 -11.93
C TYR A 143 0.45 -10.02 -12.48
N ARG A 144 0.42 -10.22 -13.79
CA ARG A 144 -0.34 -11.33 -14.40
C ARG A 144 0.15 -12.69 -13.92
N LEU A 145 1.46 -12.87 -13.82
CA LEU A 145 2.05 -14.10 -13.30
C LEU A 145 1.75 -14.31 -11.83
N PHE A 146 1.79 -13.26 -11.00
CA PHE A 146 1.35 -13.33 -9.60
C PHE A 146 -0.10 -13.79 -9.50
N LEU A 147 -1.00 -13.22 -10.28
CA LEU A 147 -2.42 -13.59 -10.27
C LEU A 147 -2.68 -15.02 -10.75
N ALA A 148 -1.91 -15.50 -11.73
CA ALA A 148 -2.05 -16.85 -12.27
C ALA A 148 -1.37 -17.91 -11.37
N CYS A 149 -0.11 -17.68 -11.02
CA CYS A 149 0.75 -18.64 -10.33
C CYS A 149 1.68 -17.94 -9.33
N PRO A 150 1.21 -17.57 -8.10
CA PRO A 150 2.03 -16.84 -7.13
C PRO A 150 3.35 -17.54 -6.78
N GLY A 151 3.36 -18.88 -6.75
CA GLY A 151 4.57 -19.66 -6.48
C GLY A 151 5.66 -19.51 -7.54
N ILE A 152 5.28 -19.48 -8.82
CA ILE A 152 6.23 -19.25 -9.94
C ILE A 152 6.73 -17.81 -9.90
N TYR A 153 5.85 -16.83 -9.72
CA TYR A 153 6.21 -15.43 -9.54
C TYR A 153 7.31 -15.25 -8.49
N ARG A 154 7.13 -15.83 -7.31
CA ARG A 154 8.11 -15.73 -6.22
C ARG A 154 9.46 -16.37 -6.56
N ARG A 155 9.46 -17.54 -7.21
CA ARG A 155 10.71 -18.20 -7.62
C ARG A 155 11.52 -17.31 -8.59
N LEU A 156 10.84 -16.67 -9.54
CA LEU A 156 11.49 -15.76 -10.48
C LEU A 156 12.00 -14.50 -9.81
N LEU A 157 11.20 -13.90 -8.91
CA LEU A 157 11.60 -12.73 -8.14
C LEU A 157 12.86 -12.99 -7.30
N ASN A 158 12.93 -14.15 -6.63
CA ASN A 158 14.08 -14.53 -5.82
C ASN A 158 15.35 -14.75 -6.67
N ARG A 159 15.23 -15.30 -7.88
CA ARG A 159 16.38 -15.43 -8.81
C ARG A 159 16.94 -14.05 -9.20
N VAL A 160 16.07 -13.12 -9.60
CA VAL A 160 16.49 -11.76 -9.96
C VAL A 160 17.16 -11.04 -8.77
N LYS A 161 16.64 -11.20 -7.55
CA LYS A 161 17.26 -10.61 -6.35
C LYS A 161 18.64 -11.22 -6.04
N SER A 162 18.82 -12.52 -6.25
CA SER A 162 20.10 -13.20 -6.01
C SER A 162 21.18 -12.83 -7.03
N GLU A 163 20.79 -12.48 -8.25
CA GLU A 163 21.72 -12.02 -9.29
C GLU A 163 22.17 -10.58 -9.06
N ASN A 164 21.24 -9.68 -8.64
CA ASN A 164 21.56 -8.28 -8.35
C ASN A 164 22.32 -8.07 -7.02
N GLY A 165 22.24 -9.01 -6.08
CA GLY A 165 22.99 -8.97 -4.81
C GLY A 165 24.44 -9.46 -4.90
N LYS A 166 24.91 -9.86 -6.09
CA LYS A 166 26.29 -10.31 -6.35
C LYS A 166 27.15 -9.24 -7.05
N GLN A 167 26.62 -8.05 -7.26
CA GLN A 167 27.34 -6.86 -7.73
C GLN A 167 27.56 -5.91 -6.53
#